data_985d6088e83f835d5f8b35b9bbffc702
#
_entry.id   985d6088e83f835d5f8b35b9bbffc702
#
_cell.length_a   1.000
_cell.length_b   1.000
_cell.length_c   1.000
_cell.angle_alpha   90.00
_cell.angle_beta   90.00
_cell.angle_gamma   90.00
#
_symmetry.space_group_name_H-M   'P 1'
#
loop_
_entity.id
_entity.type
_entity.pdbx_description
1 polymer ?
#
loop_
_entity_poly.entity_id
_entity_poly.type
_entity_poly.pdbx_seq_one_letter_code
_entity_poly.pdbx_strand_id
1 'polypeptide(L)'
;MEILHSRIVGSGKPLLILHGFLGMSDNWKTLGNQFGENGFEVHLIDQRNHGRSFHSEDFDYEFLGQDVSHYMDFHQLETAVILVHSMGGKTAMRLALSEPEKVNDLEVADITQ
;
A
#
# COMPACT_ATOMS: atom_id res chain seq x y z
N MET A 1 -8.27 13.56 9.98
CA MET A 1 -7.40 12.97 8.95
C MET A 1 -8.09 11.76 8.34
N GLU A 2 -8.14 11.71 7.04
CA GLU A 2 -8.76 10.58 6.35
C GLU A 2 -7.75 9.45 6.15
N ILE A 3 -8.24 8.23 6.29
CA ILE A 3 -7.39 7.03 6.16
C ILE A 3 -7.74 6.33 4.86
N LEU A 4 -6.72 5.84 4.18
CA LEU A 4 -6.89 5.12 2.92
C LEU A 4 -7.80 3.91 3.11
N HIS A 5 -8.67 3.67 2.13
CA HIS A 5 -9.51 2.48 2.09
C HIS A 5 -8.66 1.25 1.80
N SER A 6 -8.97 0.14 2.46
CA SER A 6 -8.27 -1.10 2.20
C SER A 6 -9.19 -2.29 2.33
N ARG A 7 -8.75 -3.40 1.75
CA ARG A 7 -9.30 -4.72 2.02
C ARG A 7 -8.19 -5.52 2.67
N ILE A 8 -8.49 -6.14 3.81
CA ILE A 8 -7.51 -6.92 4.55
C ILE A 8 -7.86 -8.39 4.47
N VAL A 9 -6.89 -9.22 4.06
CA VAL A 9 -7.09 -10.66 3.95
C VAL A 9 -5.91 -11.39 4.60
N GLY A 10 -6.21 -12.54 5.20
CA GLY A 10 -5.19 -13.37 5.84
C GLY A 10 -4.78 -12.87 7.21
N SER A 11 -3.79 -13.52 7.77
CA SER A 11 -3.23 -13.15 9.07
C SER A 11 -1.74 -13.47 9.09
N GLY A 12 -1.01 -12.75 9.92
CA GLY A 12 0.42 -12.95 10.07
C GLY A 12 1.20 -11.67 9.82
N LYS A 13 2.30 -11.77 9.09
CA LYS A 13 3.19 -10.64 8.85
C LYS A 13 2.51 -9.61 7.94
N PRO A 14 2.52 -8.32 8.31
CA PRO A 14 1.89 -7.28 7.48
C PRO A 14 2.56 -7.13 6.12
N LEU A 15 1.72 -7.14 5.08
CA LEU A 15 2.14 -6.91 3.70
C LEU A 15 1.19 -5.90 3.08
N LEU A 16 1.71 -4.75 2.64
CA LEU A 16 0.92 -3.73 1.97
C LEU A 16 1.12 -3.84 0.47
N ILE A 17 0.02 -3.84 -0.28
CA ILE A 17 0.07 -3.82 -1.74
C ILE A 17 -0.41 -2.46 -2.23
N LEU A 18 0.47 -1.74 -2.95
CA LEU A 18 0.18 -0.41 -3.50
C LEU A 18 0.09 -0.50 -5.02
N HIS A 19 -1.09 -0.19 -5.55
CA HIS A 19 -1.37 -0.30 -6.98
C HIS A 19 -0.68 0.79 -7.81
N GLY A 20 -0.70 0.60 -9.14
CA GLY A 20 -0.20 1.58 -10.08
C GLY A 20 -1.18 2.72 -10.33
N PHE A 21 -0.77 3.67 -11.16
CA PHE A 21 -1.59 4.82 -11.52
C PHE A 21 -2.87 4.35 -12.25
N LEU A 22 -3.99 4.93 -11.88
CA LEU A 22 -5.33 4.57 -12.36
C LEU A 22 -5.75 3.15 -11.97
N GLY A 23 -5.00 2.50 -11.08
CA GLY A 23 -5.39 1.21 -10.54
C GLY A 23 -6.19 1.32 -9.25
N MET A 24 -6.48 0.19 -8.66
CA MET A 24 -7.15 0.11 -7.37
C MET A 24 -6.85 -1.25 -6.75
N SER A 25 -7.16 -1.41 -5.46
CA SER A 25 -6.87 -2.63 -4.73
C SER A 25 -7.50 -3.88 -5.36
N ASP A 26 -8.65 -3.74 -6.01
CA ASP A 26 -9.34 -4.87 -6.63
C ASP A 26 -8.52 -5.54 -7.74
N ASN A 27 -7.61 -4.78 -8.38
CA ASN A 27 -6.73 -5.32 -9.42
C ASN A 27 -5.77 -6.38 -8.86
N TRP A 28 -5.56 -6.40 -7.55
CA TRP A 28 -4.57 -7.25 -6.90
C TRP A 28 -5.19 -8.33 -6.02
N LYS A 29 -6.50 -8.53 -6.12
CA LYS A 29 -7.25 -9.40 -5.23
C LYS A 29 -6.75 -10.84 -5.24
N THR A 30 -6.50 -11.39 -6.43
CA THR A 30 -6.05 -12.78 -6.55
C THR A 30 -4.69 -12.98 -5.90
N LEU A 31 -3.75 -12.07 -6.19
CA LEU A 31 -2.42 -12.14 -5.61
C LEU A 31 -2.47 -11.95 -4.10
N GLY A 32 -3.29 -11.00 -3.64
CA GLY A 32 -3.46 -10.76 -2.21
C GLY A 32 -3.98 -11.99 -1.48
N ASN A 33 -4.94 -12.71 -2.08
CA ASN A 33 -5.47 -13.92 -1.48
C ASN A 33 -4.39 -15.01 -1.37
N GLN A 34 -3.53 -15.12 -2.39
CA GLN A 34 -2.45 -16.10 -2.36
C GLN A 34 -1.46 -15.81 -1.23
N PHE A 35 -1.07 -14.56 -1.05
CA PHE A 35 -0.20 -14.19 0.07
C PHE A 35 -0.90 -14.40 1.41
N GLY A 36 -2.20 -14.07 1.48
CA GLY A 36 -2.97 -14.27 2.71
C GLY A 36 -3.01 -15.70 3.16
N GLU A 37 -2.98 -16.65 2.22
CA GLU A 37 -2.96 -18.07 2.54
C GLU A 37 -1.56 -18.54 2.98
N ASN A 38 -0.54 -17.71 2.82
CA ASN A 38 0.83 -18.09 3.07
C ASN A 38 1.50 -17.30 4.20
N GLY A 39 0.72 -16.90 5.21
CA GLY A 39 1.27 -16.34 6.43
C GLY A 39 1.39 -14.83 6.45
N PHE A 40 0.68 -14.13 5.57
CA PHE A 40 0.67 -12.67 5.54
C PHE A 40 -0.70 -12.11 5.88
N GLU A 41 -0.69 -10.99 6.58
CA GLU A 41 -1.86 -10.13 6.69
C GLU A 41 -1.74 -9.11 5.57
N VAL A 42 -2.52 -9.29 4.51
CA VAL A 42 -2.38 -8.50 3.29
C VAL A 42 -3.35 -7.33 3.32
N HIS A 43 -2.82 -6.13 3.16
CA HIS A 43 -3.59 -4.90 3.06
C HIS A 43 -3.59 -4.44 1.62
N LEU A 44 -4.73 -4.64 0.94
CA LEU A 44 -4.93 -4.19 -0.43
C LEU A 44 -5.42 -2.75 -0.37
N ILE A 45 -4.54 -1.79 -0.62
CA ILE A 45 -4.78 -0.37 -0.36
C ILE A 45 -5.13 0.39 -1.63
N ASP A 46 -6.22 1.16 -1.58
CA ASP A 46 -6.52 2.16 -2.61
C ASP A 46 -5.84 3.46 -2.23
N GLN A 47 -4.93 3.95 -3.07
CA GLN A 47 -4.26 5.22 -2.80
C GLN A 47 -5.20 6.40 -3.04
N ARG A 48 -4.83 7.60 -2.55
CA ARG A 48 -5.72 8.76 -2.70
C ARG A 48 -6.12 8.97 -4.15
N ASN A 49 -7.32 9.46 -4.37
CA ASN A 49 -7.91 9.70 -5.69
C ASN A 49 -8.15 8.42 -6.50
N HIS A 50 -8.05 7.26 -5.88
CA HIS A 50 -8.27 5.96 -6.53
C HIS A 50 -9.22 5.11 -5.72
N GLY A 51 -9.96 4.25 -6.42
CA GLY A 51 -10.87 3.31 -5.78
C GLY A 51 -11.83 3.96 -4.80
N ARG A 52 -11.87 3.43 -3.59
CA ARG A 52 -12.77 3.91 -2.55
C ARG A 52 -12.12 4.85 -1.55
N SER A 53 -10.85 5.21 -1.78
CA SER A 53 -10.17 6.15 -0.91
C SER A 53 -10.62 7.58 -1.18
N PHE A 54 -10.29 8.48 -0.25
CA PHE A 54 -10.66 9.88 -0.35
C PHE A 54 -10.03 10.55 -1.58
N HIS A 55 -10.63 11.66 -1.99
CA HIS A 55 -10.15 12.46 -3.10
C HIS A 55 -9.64 13.80 -2.59
N SER A 56 -8.58 14.29 -3.22
CA SER A 56 -7.96 15.55 -2.85
C SER A 56 -7.33 16.19 -4.09
N GLU A 57 -7.27 17.52 -4.10
CA GLU A 57 -6.53 18.25 -5.14
C GLU A 57 -5.02 18.12 -4.93
N ASP A 58 -4.61 17.88 -3.69
CA ASP A 58 -3.21 17.63 -3.38
C ASP A 58 -2.83 16.23 -3.82
N PHE A 59 -1.99 16.13 -4.83
CA PHE A 59 -1.62 14.83 -5.39
C PHE A 59 -0.18 14.85 -5.85
N ASP A 60 0.75 14.49 -4.95
CA ASP A 60 2.14 14.26 -5.30
C ASP A 60 2.66 13.09 -4.46
N TYR A 61 3.89 12.66 -4.75
CA TYR A 61 4.42 11.47 -4.09
C TYR A 61 4.70 11.67 -2.61
N GLU A 62 4.92 12.91 -2.18
CA GLU A 62 5.09 13.19 -0.76
C GLU A 62 3.77 12.93 -0.01
N PHE A 63 2.66 13.45 -0.55
CA PHE A 63 1.34 13.17 0.04
C PHE A 63 1.01 11.68 0.00
N LEU A 64 1.34 11.01 -1.10
CA LEU A 64 1.09 9.57 -1.22
C LEU A 64 1.87 8.78 -0.15
N GLY A 65 3.12 9.14 0.08
CA GLY A 65 3.92 8.51 1.13
C GLY A 65 3.37 8.77 2.51
N GLN A 66 2.95 10.01 2.78
CA GLN A 66 2.35 10.37 4.06
C GLN A 66 1.05 9.59 4.30
N ASP A 67 0.24 9.39 3.25
CA ASP A 67 -1.00 8.64 3.38
C ASP A 67 -0.73 7.21 3.85
N VAL A 68 0.30 6.56 3.30
CA VAL A 68 0.66 5.21 3.71
C VAL A 68 1.17 5.20 5.14
N SER A 69 1.98 6.19 5.51
CA SER A 69 2.46 6.33 6.89
C SER A 69 1.29 6.45 7.87
N HIS A 70 0.33 7.32 7.56
CA HIS A 70 -0.86 7.50 8.39
C HIS A 70 -1.71 6.22 8.45
N TYR A 71 -1.82 5.52 7.33
CA TYR A 71 -2.52 4.24 7.28
C TYR A 71 -1.87 3.24 8.24
N MET A 72 -0.55 3.13 8.19
CA MET A 72 0.18 2.20 9.07
C MET A 72 -0.01 2.56 10.54
N ASP A 73 0.08 3.85 10.86
CA ASP A 73 -0.13 4.29 12.25
C ASP A 73 -1.55 3.98 12.71
N PHE A 74 -2.54 4.23 11.88
CA PHE A 74 -3.94 3.97 12.22
C PHE A 74 -4.16 2.48 12.49
N HIS A 75 -3.56 1.61 11.71
CA HIS A 75 -3.69 0.16 11.85
C HIS A 75 -2.67 -0.44 12.80
N GLN A 76 -1.88 0.40 13.48
CA GLN A 76 -0.89 -0.02 14.47
C GLN A 76 0.16 -0.96 13.88
N LEU A 77 0.57 -0.70 12.66
CA LEU A 77 1.62 -1.45 11.97
C LEU A 77 2.93 -0.72 12.14
N GLU A 78 3.86 -1.30 12.90
CA GLU A 78 5.18 -0.67 13.11
C GLU A 78 6.04 -0.80 11.87
N THR A 79 6.02 -1.98 11.24
CA THR A 79 6.74 -2.25 10.01
C THR A 79 5.88 -3.07 9.08
N ALA A 80 6.19 -3.04 7.79
CA ALA A 80 5.50 -3.88 6.81
C ALA A 80 6.39 -4.17 5.62
N VAL A 81 6.15 -5.31 4.98
CA VAL A 81 6.65 -5.58 3.64
C VAL A 81 5.75 -4.82 2.68
N ILE A 82 6.32 -4.17 1.68
CA ILE A 82 5.56 -3.39 0.73
C ILE A 82 5.79 -3.93 -0.67
N LEU A 83 4.70 -4.34 -1.32
CA LEU A 83 4.71 -4.79 -2.71
C LEU A 83 4.07 -3.69 -3.55
N VAL A 84 4.77 -3.26 -4.60
CA VAL A 84 4.37 -2.09 -5.36
C VAL A 84 4.37 -2.34 -6.85
N HIS A 85 3.61 -1.50 -7.57
CA HIS A 85 3.62 -1.46 -9.02
C HIS A 85 3.53 0.01 -9.47
N SER A 86 4.44 0.44 -10.34
CA SER A 86 4.40 1.78 -10.95
C SER A 86 4.34 2.91 -9.91
N MET A 87 3.24 3.66 -9.85
CA MET A 87 3.05 4.76 -8.89
C MET A 87 3.27 4.31 -7.44
N GLY A 88 2.85 3.08 -7.12
CA GLY A 88 3.07 2.52 -5.81
C GLY A 88 4.55 2.48 -5.44
N GLY A 89 5.42 2.21 -6.43
CA GLY A 89 6.86 2.21 -6.21
C GLY A 89 7.38 3.55 -5.75
N LYS A 90 6.93 4.63 -6.38
CA LYS A 90 7.34 5.98 -5.99
C LYS A 90 6.79 6.37 -4.63
N THR A 91 5.55 5.97 -4.34
CA THR A 91 4.95 6.16 -3.00
C THR A 91 5.79 5.48 -1.94
N ALA A 92 6.16 4.22 -2.17
CA ALA A 92 6.94 3.44 -1.22
C ALA A 92 8.34 4.01 -1.04
N MET A 93 8.95 4.52 -2.11
CA MET A 93 10.26 5.16 -2.01
C MET A 93 10.20 6.41 -1.14
N ARG A 94 9.17 7.22 -1.28
CA ARG A 94 8.98 8.40 -0.43
C ARG A 94 8.82 8.00 1.03
N LEU A 95 8.02 6.96 1.29
CA LEU A 95 7.86 6.45 2.64
C LEU A 95 9.20 5.96 3.21
N ALA A 96 9.96 5.19 2.41
CA ALA A 96 11.22 4.63 2.84
C ALA A 96 12.26 5.72 3.13
N LEU A 97 12.24 6.81 2.37
CA LEU A 97 13.16 7.93 2.59
C LEU A 97 12.78 8.72 3.85
N SER A 98 11.49 8.90 4.09
CA SER A 98 11.00 9.69 5.23
C SER A 98 10.99 8.90 6.53
N GLU A 99 10.60 7.63 6.46
CA GLU A 99 10.41 6.78 7.64
C GLU A 99 10.91 5.36 7.35
N PRO A 100 12.22 5.20 7.18
CA PRO A 100 12.78 3.89 6.77
C PRO A 100 12.46 2.76 7.74
N GLU A 101 12.23 3.08 9.00
CA GLU A 101 11.89 2.08 10.00
C GLU A 101 10.55 1.39 9.75
N LYS A 102 9.68 2.00 8.95
CA LYS A 102 8.37 1.42 8.64
C LYS A 102 8.42 0.40 7.51
N VAL A 103 9.47 0.43 6.70
CA VAL A 103 9.58 -0.44 5.53
C VAL A 103 10.52 -1.60 5.83
N ASN A 104 9.94 -2.78 6.05
CA ASN A 104 10.70 -3.97 6.37
C ASN A 104 11.38 -4.56 5.14
N ASP A 105 10.66 -4.51 4.02
CA ASP A 105 11.18 -4.95 2.72
C ASP A 105 10.34 -4.29 1.63
N LEU A 106 10.96 -4.03 0.50
CA LEU A 106 10.28 -3.40 -0.64
C LEU A 106 10.46 -4.26 -1.87
N GLU A 107 9.35 -4.75 -2.41
CA GLU A 107 9.33 -5.57 -3.61
C GLU A 107 8.61 -4.82 -4.72
N VAL A 108 9.24 -4.76 -5.88
CA VAL A 108 8.63 -4.11 -7.05
C VAL A 108 8.11 -5.18 -7.99
N ALA A 109 6.80 -5.19 -8.18
CA ALA A 109 6.16 -6.10 -9.11
C ALA A 109 6.17 -5.44 -10.49
N ASP A 110 6.87 -6.05 -11.42
CA ASP A 110 6.91 -5.58 -12.81
C ASP A 110 5.89 -6.37 -13.61
N ILE A 111 4.63 -6.06 -13.35
CA ILE A 111 3.52 -6.75 -14.01
C ILE A 111 3.02 -5.87 -15.14
N THR A 112 3.12 -6.39 -16.35
CA THR A 112 2.61 -5.72 -17.53
C THR A 112 1.19 -6.20 -17.77
N GLN A 113 0.29 -5.26 -17.81
CA GLN A 113 -1.12 -5.56 -18.06
C GLN A 113 -1.51 -5.16 -19.47
#